data_54e2e8af67a6d2df8762a487e229bcd8
#
_entry.id   54e2e8af67a6d2df8762a487e229bcd8
#
_cell.length_a   1.000
_cell.length_b   1.000
_cell.length_c   1.000
_cell.angle_alpha   90.00
_cell.angle_beta   90.00
_cell.angle_gamma   90.00
#
_symmetry.space_group_name_H-M   'P 1'
#
loop_
_entity.id
_entity.type
_entity.pdbx_description
1 polymer ?
#
loop_
_entity_poly.entity_id
_entity_poly.type
_entity_poly.pdbx_seq_one_letter_code
_entity_poly.pdbx_strand_id
1 'polypeptide(L)'
;MAKEKFDRSKPHVNVGTIGHIDHGKTTLTAAITKVLSKHNPKIKFRDFASIDNAPEERERGITIATAHVEYETPNRHYAHVDCPGHADYIKNMITGAAQMDGAILVVAATDGPMPQTREHVLLARQVGVPCIVVALNKCDAVDDAELLDLVELEVRELLKSYKFPGDDVPVIRLSALNALNGDPKWEKQIDELMAAVDKYVPLPARDIDKPFLMPIEDIFSIQGRGTVVTGRIERGKVKVGEEVEIVGFRDTRKTVVTGVEMFKKQLDEGMAGDNAGLLLRSIAKEDVERGMVLAKGGSITPHTKFKAEIYVLNKEEGGRHTPFFKGYRPQFYFRTTDVTGVAELPAGTEMVMPGDNVSLTIELITPVAMEKGLRFAIREGGRTVGAGTISEIIQ
;
A
#
# COMPACT_ATOMS: atom_id res chain seq x y z
N MET A 1 16.31 -21.09 20.45
CA MET A 1 17.30 -20.07 20.05
C MET A 1 16.69 -18.70 20.24
N ALA A 2 17.42 -17.73 20.81
CA ALA A 2 16.94 -16.33 20.90
C ALA A 2 16.78 -15.79 19.47
N LYS A 3 15.67 -15.11 19.19
CA LYS A 3 15.47 -14.43 17.90
C LYS A 3 16.46 -13.28 17.76
N GLU A 4 16.90 -13.03 16.54
CA GLU A 4 17.75 -11.89 16.19
C GLU A 4 17.04 -10.57 16.52
N LYS A 5 17.77 -9.58 17.03
CA LYS A 5 17.24 -8.23 17.20
C LYS A 5 17.32 -7.46 15.90
N PHE A 6 16.32 -6.63 15.64
CA PHE A 6 16.29 -5.74 14.47
C PHE A 6 17.31 -4.60 14.66
N ASP A 7 18.12 -4.34 13.63
CA ASP A 7 19.10 -3.26 13.60
C ASP A 7 18.49 -1.98 13.02
N ARG A 8 18.47 -0.90 13.79
CA ARG A 8 17.94 0.42 13.39
C ARG A 8 19.04 1.42 12.98
N SER A 9 20.21 0.94 12.62
CA SER A 9 21.34 1.83 12.23
C SER A 9 21.07 2.62 10.95
N LYS A 10 20.17 2.14 10.08
CA LYS A 10 19.78 2.81 8.83
C LYS A 10 18.35 3.33 8.89
N PRO A 11 18.05 4.46 8.22
CA PRO A 11 16.67 4.93 8.06
C PRO A 11 15.80 3.87 7.40
N HIS A 12 14.59 3.64 7.94
CA HIS A 12 13.62 2.69 7.41
C HIS A 12 12.64 3.38 6.47
N VAL A 13 12.47 2.82 5.27
CA VAL A 13 11.58 3.33 4.21
C VAL A 13 10.74 2.19 3.66
N ASN A 14 9.43 2.43 3.50
CA ASN A 14 8.52 1.49 2.86
C ASN A 14 8.38 1.86 1.39
N VAL A 15 8.76 0.96 0.51
CA VAL A 15 8.53 1.08 -0.94
C VAL A 15 7.69 -0.09 -1.43
N GLY A 16 7.15 0.01 -2.63
CA GLY A 16 6.47 -1.15 -3.21
C GLY A 16 6.34 -1.03 -4.71
N THR A 17 6.10 -2.19 -5.34
CA THR A 17 5.84 -2.30 -6.77
C THR A 17 4.37 -2.18 -7.08
N ILE A 18 4.02 -1.29 -8.01
CA ILE A 18 2.68 -1.11 -8.57
C ILE A 18 2.75 -1.18 -10.10
N GLY A 19 1.65 -1.42 -10.76
CA GLY A 19 1.58 -1.51 -12.23
C GLY A 19 0.71 -2.68 -12.69
N HIS A 20 0.56 -2.81 -14.01
CA HIS A 20 -0.30 -3.80 -14.65
C HIS A 20 0.12 -5.25 -14.34
N ILE A 21 -0.81 -6.19 -14.49
CA ILE A 21 -0.51 -7.63 -14.49
C ILE A 21 0.54 -7.93 -15.59
N ASP A 22 1.38 -8.91 -15.38
CA ASP A 22 2.43 -9.38 -16.30
C ASP A 22 3.50 -8.34 -16.71
N HIS A 23 3.50 -7.13 -16.13
CA HIS A 23 4.58 -6.16 -16.33
C HIS A 23 5.86 -6.51 -15.55
N GLY A 24 5.85 -7.56 -14.72
CA GLY A 24 7.03 -8.11 -14.07
C GLY A 24 7.34 -7.51 -12.69
N LYS A 25 6.34 -7.09 -11.92
CA LYS A 25 6.49 -6.56 -10.55
C LYS A 25 7.23 -7.53 -9.63
N THR A 26 6.70 -8.74 -9.47
CA THR A 26 7.29 -9.78 -8.62
C THR A 26 8.65 -10.23 -9.11
N THR A 27 8.85 -10.31 -10.45
CA THR A 27 10.16 -10.59 -11.05
C THR A 27 11.17 -9.50 -10.70
N LEU A 28 10.76 -8.23 -10.74
CA LEU A 28 11.60 -7.10 -10.34
C LEU A 28 11.96 -7.17 -8.85
N THR A 29 10.98 -7.45 -7.99
CA THR A 29 11.21 -7.64 -6.55
C THR A 29 12.23 -8.75 -6.28
N ALA A 30 12.11 -9.88 -6.98
CA ALA A 30 13.10 -10.97 -6.90
C ALA A 30 14.49 -10.54 -7.42
N ALA A 31 14.55 -9.82 -8.55
CA ALA A 31 15.80 -9.30 -9.12
C ALA A 31 16.51 -8.34 -8.17
N ILE A 32 15.77 -7.41 -7.54
CA ILE A 32 16.33 -6.50 -6.54
C ILE A 32 16.98 -7.28 -5.39
N THR A 33 16.29 -8.26 -4.80
CA THR A 33 16.85 -9.04 -3.70
C THR A 33 18.08 -9.84 -4.13
N LYS A 34 18.09 -10.37 -5.36
CA LYS A 34 19.24 -11.13 -5.89
C LYS A 34 20.47 -10.25 -6.10
N VAL A 35 20.29 -9.10 -6.76
CA VAL A 35 21.40 -8.17 -7.03
C VAL A 35 21.97 -7.62 -5.73
N LEU A 36 21.12 -7.15 -4.83
CA LEU A 36 21.57 -6.61 -3.54
C LEU A 36 22.21 -7.68 -2.64
N SER A 37 21.79 -8.95 -2.71
CA SER A 37 22.42 -10.03 -1.97
C SER A 37 23.87 -10.30 -2.39
N LYS A 38 24.27 -9.96 -3.62
CA LYS A 38 25.65 -10.03 -4.08
C LYS A 38 26.54 -8.98 -3.41
N HIS A 39 25.98 -7.82 -3.10
CA HIS A 39 26.69 -6.72 -2.45
C HIS A 39 26.70 -6.85 -0.92
N ASN A 40 25.65 -7.46 -0.34
CA ASN A 40 25.49 -7.61 1.10
C ASN A 40 24.99 -9.02 1.46
N PRO A 41 25.84 -9.89 2.05
CA PRO A 41 25.47 -11.27 2.43
C PRO A 41 24.36 -11.36 3.49
N LYS A 42 24.03 -10.27 4.18
CA LYS A 42 22.90 -10.23 5.13
C LYS A 42 21.55 -10.25 4.42
N ILE A 43 21.50 -9.81 3.16
CA ILE A 43 20.30 -9.78 2.36
C ILE A 43 20.03 -11.20 1.83
N LYS A 44 18.85 -11.73 2.14
CA LYS A 44 18.43 -13.03 1.65
C LYS A 44 17.77 -12.87 0.29
N PHE A 45 18.29 -13.54 -0.70
CA PHE A 45 17.61 -13.67 -1.98
C PHE A 45 16.22 -14.29 -1.79
N ARG A 46 15.23 -13.68 -2.41
CA ARG A 46 13.84 -14.15 -2.45
C ARG A 46 13.48 -14.43 -3.90
N ASP A 47 13.33 -15.71 -4.22
CA ASP A 47 12.86 -16.12 -5.54
C ASP A 47 11.35 -15.87 -5.70
N PHE A 48 10.88 -15.92 -6.94
CA PHE A 48 9.47 -15.71 -7.29
C PHE A 48 8.53 -16.58 -6.44
N ALA A 49 8.85 -17.88 -6.31
CA ALA A 49 8.03 -18.83 -5.56
C ALA A 49 8.02 -18.58 -4.05
N SER A 50 8.98 -17.85 -3.51
CA SER A 50 9.02 -17.47 -2.10
C SER A 50 8.35 -16.13 -1.81
N ILE A 51 8.09 -15.32 -2.84
CA ILE A 51 7.32 -14.07 -2.77
C ILE A 51 5.83 -14.44 -2.92
N ASP A 52 5.44 -15.07 -4.03
CA ASP A 52 4.08 -15.58 -4.26
C ASP A 52 3.93 -16.97 -3.63
N ASN A 53 3.56 -17.00 -2.35
CA ASN A 53 3.58 -18.22 -1.54
C ASN A 53 2.29 -19.02 -1.57
N ALA A 54 1.13 -18.38 -1.85
CA ALA A 54 -0.16 -19.05 -1.83
C ALA A 54 -0.26 -20.10 -2.96
N PRO A 55 -0.88 -21.27 -2.72
CA PRO A 55 -1.07 -22.27 -3.78
C PRO A 55 -1.77 -21.70 -5.02
N GLU A 56 -2.78 -20.84 -4.83
CA GLU A 56 -3.51 -20.18 -5.91
C GLU A 56 -2.66 -19.19 -6.71
N GLU A 57 -1.72 -18.49 -6.06
CA GLU A 57 -0.78 -17.59 -6.72
C GLU A 57 0.16 -18.35 -7.64
N ARG A 58 0.66 -19.50 -7.18
CA ARG A 58 1.56 -20.37 -7.96
C ARG A 58 0.84 -21.03 -9.13
N GLU A 59 -0.40 -21.47 -8.93
CA GLU A 59 -1.20 -22.11 -9.97
C GLU A 59 -1.56 -21.13 -11.09
N ARG A 60 -1.94 -19.91 -10.73
CA ARG A 60 -2.34 -18.86 -11.67
C ARG A 60 -1.18 -18.02 -12.20
N GLY A 61 -0.02 -18.06 -11.56
CA GLY A 61 1.15 -17.23 -11.91
C GLY A 61 0.93 -15.74 -11.68
N ILE A 62 0.05 -15.36 -10.73
CA ILE A 62 -0.30 -13.97 -10.41
C ILE A 62 -0.24 -13.72 -8.91
N THR A 63 0.19 -12.54 -8.51
CA THR A 63 0.14 -12.10 -7.11
C THR A 63 -1.29 -11.76 -6.72
N ILE A 64 -1.78 -12.37 -5.63
CA ILE A 64 -3.12 -12.17 -5.07
C ILE A 64 -3.06 -11.33 -3.79
N ALA A 65 -2.19 -11.72 -2.86
CA ALA A 65 -1.97 -11.01 -1.61
C ALA A 65 -0.73 -10.12 -1.70
N THR A 66 -0.67 -9.08 -0.88
CA THR A 66 0.56 -8.28 -0.74
C THR A 66 1.66 -9.11 -0.09
N ALA A 67 2.84 -9.15 -0.69
CA ALA A 67 4.01 -9.79 -0.11
C ALA A 67 4.99 -8.74 0.43
N HIS A 68 5.53 -8.99 1.63
CA HIS A 68 6.51 -8.11 2.25
C HIS A 68 7.90 -8.72 2.16
N VAL A 69 8.82 -7.97 1.58
CA VAL A 69 10.23 -8.39 1.38
C VAL A 69 11.14 -7.35 2.02
N GLU A 70 12.18 -7.83 2.71
CA GLU A 70 13.18 -6.99 3.38
C GLU A 70 14.48 -6.98 2.59
N TYR A 71 15.06 -5.80 2.38
CA TYR A 71 16.41 -5.62 1.88
C TYR A 71 16.98 -4.26 2.29
N GLU A 72 18.25 -4.04 2.03
CA GLU A 72 18.91 -2.76 2.33
C GLU A 72 19.89 -2.35 1.24
N THR A 73 20.06 -1.03 1.10
CA THR A 73 21.17 -0.41 0.38
C THR A 73 22.24 0.04 1.39
N PRO A 74 23.39 0.56 0.96
CA PRO A 74 24.33 1.20 1.88
C PRO A 74 23.69 2.31 2.72
N ASN A 75 22.67 2.99 2.20
CA ASN A 75 22.08 4.19 2.80
C ASN A 75 20.81 3.93 3.61
N ARG A 76 20.01 2.91 3.26
CA ARG A 76 18.66 2.71 3.80
C ARG A 76 18.30 1.25 3.98
N HIS A 77 17.41 1.00 4.93
CA HIS A 77 16.70 -0.26 5.09
C HIS A 77 15.30 -0.13 4.46
N TYR A 78 14.90 -1.12 3.67
CA TYR A 78 13.63 -1.14 2.95
C TYR A 78 12.72 -2.28 3.39
N ALA A 79 11.46 -1.95 3.65
CA ALA A 79 10.35 -2.88 3.53
C ALA A 79 9.73 -2.71 2.15
N HIS A 80 9.74 -3.74 1.35
CA HIS A 80 9.18 -3.74 0.00
C HIS A 80 7.85 -4.48 -0.01
N VAL A 81 6.80 -3.80 -0.46
CA VAL A 81 5.45 -4.34 -0.61
C VAL A 81 5.23 -4.69 -2.07
N ASP A 82 5.22 -5.97 -2.41
CA ASP A 82 4.85 -6.41 -3.75
C ASP A 82 3.32 -6.45 -3.88
N CYS A 83 2.75 -5.60 -4.73
CA CYS A 83 1.31 -5.45 -4.89
C CYS A 83 0.76 -6.29 -6.04
N PRO A 84 -0.45 -6.87 -5.89
CA PRO A 84 -1.12 -7.54 -6.99
C PRO A 84 -1.37 -6.58 -8.15
N GLY A 85 -1.34 -7.10 -9.39
CA GLY A 85 -1.60 -6.34 -10.61
C GLY A 85 -3.01 -6.48 -11.15
N HIS A 86 -3.71 -7.55 -10.77
CA HIS A 86 -5.03 -7.87 -11.30
C HIS A 86 -6.15 -7.04 -10.66
N ALA A 87 -7.12 -6.62 -11.46
CA ALA A 87 -8.24 -5.78 -11.02
C ALA A 87 -9.08 -6.41 -9.87
N ASP A 88 -9.21 -7.73 -9.83
CA ASP A 88 -9.95 -8.44 -8.79
C ASP A 88 -9.32 -8.28 -7.39
N TYR A 89 -8.02 -7.99 -7.32
CA TYR A 89 -7.26 -7.87 -6.07
C TYR A 89 -6.92 -6.43 -5.69
N ILE A 90 -7.63 -5.48 -6.28
CA ILE A 90 -7.39 -4.04 -6.08
C ILE A 90 -7.48 -3.62 -4.60
N LYS A 91 -8.29 -4.32 -3.78
CA LYS A 91 -8.36 -4.12 -2.34
C LYS A 91 -6.99 -4.33 -1.66
N ASN A 92 -6.29 -5.39 -2.06
CA ASN A 92 -4.96 -5.69 -1.54
C ASN A 92 -3.93 -4.67 -2.07
N MET A 93 -4.08 -4.24 -3.32
CA MET A 93 -3.26 -3.15 -3.89
C MET A 93 -3.43 -1.84 -3.11
N ILE A 94 -4.67 -1.43 -2.81
CA ILE A 94 -4.96 -0.21 -2.02
C ILE A 94 -4.32 -0.31 -0.63
N THR A 95 -4.50 -1.45 0.05
CA THR A 95 -3.89 -1.70 1.36
C THR A 95 -2.37 -1.63 1.31
N GLY A 96 -1.75 -2.26 0.32
CA GLY A 96 -0.30 -2.21 0.13
C GLY A 96 0.20 -0.80 -0.19
N ALA A 97 -0.46 -0.11 -1.12
CA ALA A 97 -0.08 1.25 -1.50
C ALA A 97 -0.18 2.25 -0.33
N ALA A 98 -1.17 2.11 0.54
CA ALA A 98 -1.32 2.95 1.72
C ALA A 98 -0.15 2.84 2.73
N GLN A 99 0.66 1.79 2.61
CA GLN A 99 1.84 1.57 3.45
C GLN A 99 3.11 2.23 2.88
N MET A 100 3.12 2.64 1.61
CA MET A 100 4.32 3.09 0.91
C MET A 100 4.70 4.53 1.23
N ASP A 101 5.99 4.76 1.40
CA ASP A 101 6.63 6.08 1.43
C ASP A 101 7.08 6.52 0.03
N GLY A 102 7.10 5.60 -0.92
CA GLY A 102 7.33 5.80 -2.35
C GLY A 102 6.99 4.55 -3.12
N ALA A 103 6.56 4.66 -4.38
CA ALA A 103 6.22 3.52 -5.23
C ALA A 103 7.20 3.37 -6.39
N ILE A 104 7.42 2.13 -6.81
CA ILE A 104 8.10 1.78 -8.05
C ILE A 104 7.02 1.36 -9.05
N LEU A 105 6.74 2.20 -10.03
CA LEU A 105 5.80 1.91 -11.10
C LEU A 105 6.49 1.06 -12.17
N VAL A 106 6.03 -0.18 -12.32
CA VAL A 106 6.57 -1.12 -13.30
C VAL A 106 5.70 -1.10 -14.55
N VAL A 107 6.31 -0.71 -15.67
CA VAL A 107 5.66 -0.68 -16.99
C VAL A 107 6.50 -1.51 -17.96
N ALA A 108 5.85 -2.45 -18.67
CA ALA A 108 6.54 -3.20 -19.71
C ALA A 108 6.71 -2.31 -20.95
N ALA A 109 7.94 -2.23 -21.47
CA ALA A 109 8.26 -1.43 -22.66
C ALA A 109 7.54 -1.94 -23.92
N THR A 110 7.18 -3.23 -23.93
CA THR A 110 6.40 -3.86 -25.04
C THR A 110 4.95 -3.43 -25.11
N ASP A 111 4.36 -3.03 -23.97
CA ASP A 111 2.90 -2.83 -23.83
C ASP A 111 2.53 -1.38 -23.52
N GLY A 112 3.47 -0.63 -22.93
CA GLY A 112 3.22 0.73 -22.45
C GLY A 112 2.26 0.79 -21.24
N PRO A 113 1.70 1.98 -20.94
CA PRO A 113 0.75 2.15 -19.84
C PRO A 113 -0.61 1.50 -20.13
N MET A 114 -0.91 0.41 -19.46
CA MET A 114 -2.14 -0.38 -19.57
C MET A 114 -3.22 0.10 -18.58
N PRO A 115 -4.48 -0.37 -18.66
CA PRO A 115 -5.58 0.11 -17.81
C PRO A 115 -5.30 0.03 -16.31
N GLN A 116 -4.74 -1.09 -15.78
CA GLN A 116 -4.40 -1.18 -14.36
C GLN A 116 -3.21 -0.29 -14.00
N THR A 117 -2.30 0.03 -14.94
CA THR A 117 -1.24 1.02 -14.70
C THR A 117 -1.86 2.36 -14.32
N ARG A 118 -2.87 2.82 -15.07
CA ARG A 118 -3.60 4.06 -14.81
C ARG A 118 -4.33 4.03 -13.47
N GLU A 119 -5.04 2.94 -13.20
CA GLU A 119 -5.77 2.75 -11.93
C GLU A 119 -4.81 2.73 -10.73
N HIS A 120 -3.66 2.07 -10.83
CA HIS A 120 -2.68 2.01 -9.74
C HIS A 120 -2.04 3.37 -9.46
N VAL A 121 -1.73 4.18 -10.49
CA VAL A 121 -1.22 5.54 -10.31
C VAL A 121 -2.27 6.42 -9.64
N LEU A 122 -3.53 6.34 -10.08
CA LEU A 122 -4.65 7.04 -9.46
C LEU A 122 -4.79 6.68 -7.98
N LEU A 123 -4.83 5.38 -7.67
CA LEU A 123 -4.99 4.90 -6.30
C LEU A 123 -3.80 5.27 -5.42
N ALA A 124 -2.58 5.15 -5.91
CA ALA A 124 -1.38 5.60 -5.20
C ALA A 124 -1.49 7.09 -4.82
N ARG A 125 -1.98 7.93 -5.75
CA ARG A 125 -2.23 9.35 -5.47
C ARG A 125 -3.29 9.56 -4.39
N GLN A 126 -4.37 8.78 -4.42
CA GLN A 126 -5.49 8.89 -3.47
C GLN A 126 -5.10 8.45 -2.05
N VAL A 127 -4.37 7.35 -1.92
CA VAL A 127 -3.90 6.88 -0.60
C VAL A 127 -2.73 7.70 -0.07
N GLY A 128 -2.20 8.62 -0.87
CA GLY A 128 -1.20 9.58 -0.44
C GLY A 128 0.25 9.15 -0.61
N VAL A 129 0.53 8.22 -1.53
CA VAL A 129 1.93 7.92 -1.92
C VAL A 129 2.59 9.21 -2.43
N PRO A 130 3.68 9.67 -1.79
CA PRO A 130 4.22 11.00 -2.07
C PRO A 130 5.00 11.09 -3.39
N CYS A 131 5.61 10.00 -3.83
CA CYS A 131 6.45 9.97 -5.02
C CYS A 131 6.46 8.60 -5.71
N ILE A 132 6.77 8.62 -7.00
CA ILE A 132 6.88 7.42 -7.84
C ILE A 132 8.23 7.44 -8.56
N VAL A 133 8.91 6.29 -8.62
CA VAL A 133 10.05 6.02 -9.51
C VAL A 133 9.58 5.02 -10.55
N VAL A 134 9.98 5.15 -11.81
CA VAL A 134 9.53 4.27 -12.89
C VAL A 134 10.61 3.25 -13.24
N ALA A 135 10.22 1.98 -13.24
CA ALA A 135 10.97 0.88 -13.82
C ALA A 135 10.35 0.51 -15.18
N LEU A 136 10.94 0.98 -16.28
CA LEU A 136 10.56 0.58 -17.62
C LEU A 136 11.19 -0.80 -17.89
N ASN A 137 10.38 -1.82 -17.74
CA ASN A 137 10.81 -3.23 -17.75
C ASN A 137 10.67 -3.87 -19.13
N LYS A 138 11.27 -5.04 -19.32
CA LYS A 138 11.31 -5.80 -20.59
C LYS A 138 11.95 -5.03 -21.75
N CYS A 139 12.89 -4.14 -21.47
CA CYS A 139 13.60 -3.39 -22.52
C CYS A 139 14.51 -4.28 -23.37
N ASP A 140 14.80 -5.48 -22.95
CA ASP A 140 15.48 -6.52 -23.74
C ASP A 140 14.65 -7.06 -24.90
N ALA A 141 13.34 -6.91 -24.85
CA ALA A 141 12.41 -7.34 -25.89
C ALA A 141 12.11 -6.26 -26.94
N VAL A 142 12.69 -5.07 -26.81
CA VAL A 142 12.45 -3.93 -27.70
C VAL A 142 13.80 -3.44 -28.27
N ASP A 143 14.02 -3.67 -29.55
CA ASP A 143 15.25 -3.28 -30.25
C ASP A 143 15.22 -1.81 -30.71
N ASP A 144 14.02 -1.21 -30.82
CA ASP A 144 13.82 0.14 -31.29
C ASP A 144 13.91 1.15 -30.13
N ALA A 145 14.94 1.99 -30.18
CA ALA A 145 15.17 3.03 -29.17
C ALA A 145 14.09 4.13 -29.20
N GLU A 146 13.54 4.45 -30.38
CA GLU A 146 12.48 5.45 -30.51
C GLU A 146 11.19 4.98 -29.86
N LEU A 147 10.90 3.67 -29.93
CA LEU A 147 9.75 3.08 -29.23
C LEU A 147 9.92 3.17 -27.72
N LEU A 148 11.13 2.93 -27.19
CA LEU A 148 11.41 3.09 -25.76
C LEU A 148 11.21 4.54 -25.30
N ASP A 149 11.64 5.52 -26.13
CA ASP A 149 11.45 6.95 -25.84
C ASP A 149 9.97 7.33 -25.86
N LEU A 150 9.18 6.77 -26.79
CA LEU A 150 7.75 7.01 -26.87
C LEU A 150 7.01 6.48 -25.65
N VAL A 151 7.29 5.23 -25.24
CA VAL A 151 6.67 4.63 -24.06
C VAL A 151 7.04 5.40 -22.78
N GLU A 152 8.30 5.85 -22.67
CA GLU A 152 8.71 6.70 -21.55
C GLU A 152 7.92 8.01 -21.53
N LEU A 153 7.71 8.65 -22.68
CA LEU A 153 6.91 9.87 -22.78
C LEU A 153 5.46 9.63 -22.35
N GLU A 154 4.83 8.54 -22.80
CA GLU A 154 3.47 8.18 -22.39
C GLU A 154 3.35 7.98 -20.88
N VAL A 155 4.34 7.34 -20.24
CA VAL A 155 4.36 7.14 -18.79
C VAL A 155 4.49 8.49 -18.07
N ARG A 156 5.34 9.40 -18.56
CA ARG A 156 5.52 10.75 -18.00
C ARG A 156 4.23 11.57 -18.09
N GLU A 157 3.55 11.54 -19.24
CA GLU A 157 2.26 12.22 -19.42
C GLU A 157 1.17 11.60 -18.52
N LEU A 158 1.13 10.29 -18.37
CA LEU A 158 0.24 9.63 -17.43
C LEU A 158 0.47 10.13 -15.99
N LEU A 159 1.73 10.19 -15.54
CA LEU A 159 2.05 10.67 -14.19
C LEU A 159 1.64 12.12 -13.99
N LYS A 160 1.84 13.00 -14.98
CA LYS A 160 1.38 14.39 -14.95
C LYS A 160 -0.14 14.50 -14.82
N SER A 161 -0.90 13.68 -15.56
CA SER A 161 -2.37 13.69 -15.52
C SER A 161 -2.89 13.41 -14.11
N TYR A 162 -2.18 12.60 -13.32
CA TYR A 162 -2.48 12.32 -11.91
C TYR A 162 -1.70 13.19 -10.91
N LYS A 163 -1.14 14.33 -11.38
CA LYS A 163 -0.47 15.33 -10.53
C LYS A 163 0.80 14.83 -9.83
N PHE A 164 1.50 13.89 -10.43
CA PHE A 164 2.89 13.60 -10.11
C PHE A 164 3.82 14.43 -11.03
N PRO A 165 5.03 14.77 -10.59
CA PRO A 165 5.96 15.60 -11.39
C PRO A 165 6.61 14.77 -12.52
N GLY A 166 5.83 14.39 -13.54
CA GLY A 166 6.21 13.45 -14.58
C GLY A 166 7.52 13.76 -15.30
N ASP A 167 7.90 15.06 -15.44
CA ASP A 167 9.16 15.45 -16.06
C ASP A 167 10.38 15.12 -15.19
N ASP A 168 10.24 15.21 -13.86
CA ASP A 168 11.34 15.04 -12.92
C ASP A 168 11.44 13.60 -12.36
N VAL A 169 10.45 12.75 -12.65
CA VAL A 169 10.42 11.36 -12.17
C VAL A 169 11.56 10.56 -12.80
N PRO A 170 12.39 9.87 -12.00
CA PRO A 170 13.39 8.96 -12.53
C PRO A 170 12.73 7.81 -13.29
N VAL A 171 13.18 7.55 -14.52
CA VAL A 171 12.77 6.41 -15.34
C VAL A 171 14.00 5.57 -15.62
N ILE A 172 14.01 4.34 -15.15
CA ILE A 172 15.13 3.40 -15.34
C ILE A 172 14.68 2.29 -16.30
N ARG A 173 15.38 2.19 -17.43
CA ARG A 173 15.18 1.16 -18.46
C ARG A 173 15.91 -0.11 -18.05
N LEU A 174 15.20 -1.20 -17.87
CA LEU A 174 15.76 -2.44 -17.35
C LEU A 174 15.08 -3.70 -17.93
N SER A 175 15.69 -4.85 -17.66
CA SER A 175 15.09 -6.17 -17.80
C SER A 175 15.25 -6.91 -16.49
N ALA A 176 14.14 -7.01 -15.75
CA ALA A 176 14.11 -7.69 -14.46
C ALA A 176 14.45 -9.19 -14.61
N LEU A 177 13.98 -9.84 -15.67
CA LEU A 177 14.23 -11.26 -15.93
C LEU A 177 15.70 -11.52 -16.22
N ASN A 178 16.33 -10.73 -17.09
CA ASN A 178 17.74 -10.92 -17.42
C ASN A 178 18.66 -10.55 -16.25
N ALA A 179 18.31 -9.53 -15.45
CA ALA A 179 18.99 -9.24 -14.20
C ALA A 179 18.87 -10.41 -13.21
N LEU A 180 17.67 -10.98 -13.08
CA LEU A 180 17.43 -12.16 -12.25
C LEU A 180 18.23 -13.38 -12.76
N ASN A 181 18.49 -13.50 -14.06
CA ASN A 181 19.32 -14.55 -14.65
C ASN A 181 20.82 -14.28 -14.53
N GLY A 182 21.21 -13.10 -14.07
CA GLY A 182 22.61 -12.78 -13.77
C GLY A 182 23.35 -12.08 -14.91
N ASP A 183 22.65 -11.44 -15.86
CA ASP A 183 23.27 -10.62 -16.90
C ASP A 183 23.82 -9.32 -16.28
N PRO A 184 25.15 -9.09 -16.36
CA PRO A 184 25.78 -7.94 -15.69
C PRO A 184 25.26 -6.57 -16.16
N LYS A 185 24.85 -6.46 -17.43
CA LYS A 185 24.26 -5.23 -17.98
C LYS A 185 22.98 -4.86 -17.22
N TRP A 186 22.12 -5.84 -17.04
CA TRP A 186 20.82 -5.64 -16.44
C TRP A 186 20.88 -5.60 -14.92
N GLU A 187 21.84 -6.30 -14.30
CA GLU A 187 22.11 -6.16 -12.86
C GLU A 187 22.50 -4.71 -12.51
N LYS A 188 23.35 -4.08 -13.34
CA LYS A 188 23.72 -2.67 -13.18
C LYS A 188 22.50 -1.74 -13.23
N GLN A 189 21.49 -2.03 -14.06
CA GLN A 189 20.26 -1.24 -14.13
C GLN A 189 19.42 -1.41 -12.85
N ILE A 190 19.45 -2.57 -12.19
CA ILE A 190 18.84 -2.74 -10.87
C ILE A 190 19.55 -1.87 -9.82
N ASP A 191 20.89 -1.83 -9.83
CA ASP A 191 21.64 -0.94 -8.93
C ASP A 191 21.32 0.53 -9.19
N GLU A 192 21.19 0.94 -10.47
CA GLU A 192 20.76 2.30 -10.85
C GLU A 192 19.33 2.61 -10.38
N LEU A 193 18.40 1.64 -10.48
CA LEU A 193 17.05 1.79 -9.94
C LEU A 193 17.09 2.03 -8.43
N MET A 194 17.85 1.23 -7.69
CA MET A 194 17.93 1.38 -6.25
C MET A 194 18.62 2.68 -5.82
N ALA A 195 19.62 3.12 -6.58
CA ALA A 195 20.23 4.44 -6.38
C ALA A 195 19.25 5.59 -6.65
N ALA A 196 18.41 5.46 -7.68
CA ALA A 196 17.33 6.42 -7.96
C ALA A 196 16.29 6.44 -6.84
N VAL A 197 15.89 5.28 -6.31
CA VAL A 197 14.97 5.17 -5.16
C VAL A 197 15.59 5.80 -3.91
N ASP A 198 16.86 5.52 -3.59
CA ASP A 198 17.59 6.13 -2.48
C ASP A 198 17.60 7.67 -2.57
N LYS A 199 17.76 8.20 -3.76
CA LYS A 199 17.88 9.65 -3.98
C LYS A 199 16.52 10.35 -4.05
N TYR A 200 15.54 9.76 -4.73
CA TYR A 200 14.29 10.43 -5.09
C TYR A 200 13.20 10.25 -4.04
N VAL A 201 13.12 9.09 -3.39
CA VAL A 201 12.15 8.88 -2.31
C VAL A 201 12.62 9.64 -1.07
N PRO A 202 11.85 10.62 -0.56
CA PRO A 202 12.24 11.37 0.62
C PRO A 202 12.24 10.47 1.87
N LEU A 203 13.08 10.82 2.86
CA LEU A 203 12.93 10.20 4.18
C LEU A 203 11.60 10.66 4.78
N PRO A 204 10.71 9.72 5.13
CA PRO A 204 9.39 10.09 5.61
C PRO A 204 9.46 10.72 7.01
N ALA A 205 8.72 11.80 7.21
CA ALA A 205 8.44 12.32 8.54
C ALA A 205 7.56 11.31 9.29
N ARG A 206 8.00 10.88 10.48
CA ARG A 206 7.26 9.90 11.30
C ARG A 206 6.60 10.61 12.47
N ASP A 207 5.29 10.45 12.58
CA ASP A 207 4.48 10.99 13.70
C ASP A 207 4.67 10.14 14.98
N ILE A 208 5.89 10.09 15.51
CA ILE A 208 6.26 9.23 16.65
C ILE A 208 5.72 9.72 18.00
N ASP A 209 5.37 11.00 18.09
CA ASP A 209 4.88 11.62 19.33
C ASP A 209 3.34 11.60 19.46
N LYS A 210 2.64 11.23 18.40
CA LYS A 210 1.19 11.02 18.43
C LYS A 210 0.82 9.72 19.15
N PRO A 211 -0.44 9.59 19.62
CA PRO A 211 -0.94 8.33 20.18
C PRO A 211 -0.79 7.18 19.17
N PHE A 212 -0.35 6.02 19.65
CA PHE A 212 -0.15 4.83 18.83
C PHE A 212 -1.40 4.45 18.03
N LEU A 213 -1.22 4.12 16.75
CA LEU A 213 -2.24 3.56 15.86
C LEU A 213 -1.59 2.64 14.82
N MET A 214 -2.14 1.44 14.69
CA MET A 214 -1.76 0.46 13.66
C MET A 214 -3.02 -0.19 13.06
N PRO A 215 -3.33 0.05 11.78
CA PRO A 215 -4.37 -0.70 11.07
C PRO A 215 -3.97 -2.17 10.95
N ILE A 216 -4.93 -3.07 11.18
CA ILE A 216 -4.71 -4.51 11.10
C ILE A 216 -4.87 -4.96 9.64
N GLU A 217 -3.84 -5.62 9.13
CA GLU A 217 -3.77 -6.14 7.76
C GLU A 217 -4.00 -7.64 7.73
N ASP A 218 -3.20 -8.40 8.51
CA ASP A 218 -3.32 -9.84 8.60
C ASP A 218 -3.32 -10.32 10.06
N ILE A 219 -3.87 -11.52 10.27
CA ILE A 219 -4.05 -12.12 11.60
C ILE A 219 -3.58 -13.57 11.55
N PHE A 220 -2.63 -13.89 12.41
CA PHE A 220 -2.06 -15.22 12.54
C PHE A 220 -2.27 -15.76 13.94
N SER A 221 -2.58 -17.05 14.04
CA SER A 221 -2.55 -17.79 15.32
C SER A 221 -1.23 -18.56 15.42
N ILE A 222 -0.48 -18.31 16.49
CA ILE A 222 0.76 -19.06 16.77
C ILE A 222 0.46 -20.01 17.93
N GLN A 223 0.53 -21.32 17.66
CA GLN A 223 0.29 -22.34 18.66
C GLN A 223 1.18 -22.14 19.90
N GLY A 224 0.57 -22.08 21.08
CA GLY A 224 1.23 -21.86 22.37
C GLY A 224 1.71 -20.42 22.64
N ARG A 225 1.49 -19.47 21.70
CA ARG A 225 1.88 -18.07 21.88
C ARG A 225 0.71 -17.09 21.87
N GLY A 226 -0.33 -17.35 21.07
CA GLY A 226 -1.52 -16.50 20.93
C GLY A 226 -1.68 -15.89 19.53
N THR A 227 -2.46 -14.83 19.44
CA THR A 227 -2.78 -14.15 18.20
C THR A 227 -1.73 -13.07 17.89
N VAL A 228 -1.22 -13.10 16.68
CA VAL A 228 -0.36 -12.05 16.11
C VAL A 228 -1.16 -11.29 15.06
N VAL A 229 -1.15 -9.99 15.15
CA VAL A 229 -1.70 -9.10 14.13
C VAL A 229 -0.57 -8.33 13.46
N THR A 230 -0.65 -8.17 12.15
CA THR A 230 0.34 -7.43 11.37
C THR A 230 -0.26 -6.19 10.76
N GLY A 231 0.59 -5.20 10.53
CA GLY A 231 0.25 -3.97 9.86
C GLY A 231 1.39 -2.97 9.91
N ARG A 232 1.24 -1.88 9.17
CA ARG A 232 2.15 -0.74 9.31
C ARG A 232 1.69 0.14 10.46
N ILE A 233 2.60 0.48 11.37
CA ILE A 233 2.32 1.48 12.41
C ILE A 233 2.16 2.84 11.72
N GLU A 234 0.95 3.40 11.77
CA GLU A 234 0.60 4.65 11.13
C GLU A 234 1.19 5.84 11.87
N ARG A 235 1.10 5.81 13.21
CA ARG A 235 1.62 6.85 14.10
C ARG A 235 1.94 6.31 15.49
N GLY A 236 2.72 7.08 16.24
CA GLY A 236 3.08 6.79 17.63
C GLY A 236 4.10 5.66 17.78
N LYS A 237 4.13 5.12 18.96
CA LYS A 237 5.02 4.03 19.39
C LYS A 237 4.24 3.06 20.26
N VAL A 238 4.69 1.80 20.28
CA VAL A 238 4.18 0.76 21.17
C VAL A 238 5.31 -0.10 21.69
N LYS A 239 5.30 -0.37 22.99
CA LYS A 239 6.31 -1.20 23.67
C LYS A 239 5.74 -2.56 24.06
N VAL A 240 6.64 -3.52 24.21
CA VAL A 240 6.29 -4.79 24.86
C VAL A 240 5.83 -4.52 26.29
N GLY A 241 4.67 -5.07 26.65
CA GLY A 241 4.01 -4.86 27.96
C GLY A 241 2.98 -3.73 27.97
N GLU A 242 2.84 -2.95 26.90
CA GLU A 242 1.90 -1.83 26.83
C GLU A 242 0.45 -2.31 26.55
N GLU A 243 -0.52 -1.68 27.22
CA GLU A 243 -1.94 -1.90 26.97
C GLU A 243 -2.37 -1.12 25.73
N VAL A 244 -3.12 -1.78 24.84
CA VAL A 244 -3.70 -1.22 23.62
C VAL A 244 -5.17 -1.63 23.51
N GLU A 245 -5.91 -0.92 22.67
CA GLU A 245 -7.31 -1.21 22.34
C GLU A 245 -7.43 -1.71 20.91
N ILE A 246 -8.29 -2.72 20.70
CA ILE A 246 -8.75 -3.19 19.39
C ILE A 246 -10.03 -2.44 19.11
N VAL A 247 -10.04 -1.60 18.06
CA VAL A 247 -11.14 -0.70 17.73
C VAL A 247 -11.60 -0.94 16.29
N GLY A 248 -12.92 -1.01 16.06
CA GLY A 248 -13.47 -1.16 14.71
C GLY A 248 -14.89 -1.69 14.71
N PHE A 249 -15.15 -2.80 14.04
CA PHE A 249 -16.48 -3.34 13.72
C PHE A 249 -17.30 -3.84 14.91
N ARG A 250 -16.64 -4.09 16.04
CA ARG A 250 -17.22 -4.65 17.27
C ARG A 250 -16.90 -3.75 18.46
N ASP A 251 -17.43 -4.14 19.62
CA ASP A 251 -17.11 -3.48 20.89
C ASP A 251 -15.59 -3.43 21.10
N THR A 252 -15.11 -2.27 21.51
CA THR A 252 -13.69 -2.04 21.79
C THR A 252 -13.20 -2.97 22.89
N ARG A 253 -12.09 -3.67 22.64
CA ARG A 253 -11.46 -4.58 23.59
C ARG A 253 -10.06 -4.12 23.95
N LYS A 254 -9.71 -4.28 25.21
CA LYS A 254 -8.35 -4.04 25.72
C LYS A 254 -7.52 -5.31 25.69
N THR A 255 -6.24 -5.13 25.36
CA THR A 255 -5.26 -6.22 25.39
C THR A 255 -3.87 -5.66 25.69
N VAL A 256 -2.90 -6.54 25.91
CA VAL A 256 -1.50 -6.17 26.13
C VAL A 256 -0.63 -6.74 25.03
N VAL A 257 0.23 -5.92 24.48
CA VAL A 257 1.25 -6.32 23.52
C VAL A 257 2.35 -7.10 24.25
N THR A 258 2.49 -8.40 23.96
CA THR A 258 3.48 -9.26 24.60
C THR A 258 4.73 -9.50 23.77
N GLY A 259 4.73 -9.05 22.52
CA GLY A 259 5.88 -9.10 21.62
C GLY A 259 5.70 -8.20 20.44
N VAL A 260 6.80 -7.64 19.95
CA VAL A 260 6.88 -6.81 18.73
C VAL A 260 7.94 -7.42 17.82
N GLU A 261 7.58 -7.70 16.59
CA GLU A 261 8.48 -8.30 15.61
C GLU A 261 8.38 -7.56 14.26
N MET A 262 9.49 -7.44 13.55
CA MET A 262 9.54 -6.98 12.16
C MET A 262 10.47 -7.91 11.37
N PHE A 263 10.02 -8.47 10.25
CA PHE A 263 10.76 -9.45 9.45
C PHE A 263 11.33 -10.63 10.28
N LYS A 264 10.54 -11.14 11.23
CA LYS A 264 10.90 -12.23 12.16
C LYS A 264 12.01 -11.88 13.16
N LYS A 265 12.46 -10.63 13.22
CA LYS A 265 13.40 -10.09 14.20
C LYS A 265 12.64 -9.41 15.34
N GLN A 266 13.14 -9.52 16.56
CA GLN A 266 12.52 -8.92 17.74
C GLN A 266 12.83 -7.42 17.85
N LEU A 267 11.84 -6.68 18.33
CA LEU A 267 11.92 -5.27 18.67
C LEU A 267 11.47 -5.08 20.12
N ASP A 268 12.13 -4.20 20.85
CA ASP A 268 11.71 -3.78 22.18
C ASP A 268 10.53 -2.78 22.07
N GLU A 269 10.50 -2.01 20.96
CA GLU A 269 9.50 -1.00 20.64
C GLU A 269 9.24 -0.96 19.14
N GLY A 270 7.96 -0.91 18.73
CA GLY A 270 7.52 -0.55 17.37
C GLY A 270 7.23 0.93 17.28
N MET A 271 7.52 1.56 16.14
CA MET A 271 7.29 3.00 15.91
C MET A 271 6.65 3.27 14.54
N ALA A 272 6.09 4.46 14.40
CA ALA A 272 5.50 4.91 13.13
C ALA A 272 6.40 4.60 11.94
N GLY A 273 5.83 3.94 10.95
CA GLY A 273 6.51 3.46 9.73
C GLY A 273 6.96 2.01 9.76
N ASP A 274 7.04 1.36 10.92
CA ASP A 274 7.41 -0.05 10.99
C ASP A 274 6.27 -0.95 10.48
N ASN A 275 6.61 -1.94 9.65
CA ASN A 275 5.71 -3.06 9.32
C ASN A 275 5.86 -4.13 10.39
N ALA A 276 5.04 -4.05 11.42
CA ALA A 276 5.19 -4.82 12.64
C ALA A 276 4.15 -5.94 12.78
N GLY A 277 4.59 -7.04 13.37
CA GLY A 277 3.73 -8.07 13.94
C GLY A 277 3.66 -7.91 15.46
N LEU A 278 2.47 -7.71 15.98
CA LEU A 278 2.23 -7.53 17.42
C LEU A 278 1.56 -8.78 17.99
N LEU A 279 2.19 -9.39 18.98
CA LEU A 279 1.64 -10.52 19.71
C LEU A 279 0.72 -10.00 20.82
N LEU A 280 -0.55 -10.41 20.80
CA LEU A 280 -1.59 -9.96 21.72
C LEU A 280 -1.90 -11.00 22.80
N ARG A 281 -2.06 -10.53 24.04
CA ARG A 281 -2.40 -11.39 25.18
C ARG A 281 -3.89 -11.72 25.19
N SER A 282 -4.23 -13.02 25.34
CA SER A 282 -5.59 -13.50 25.59
C SER A 282 -6.64 -13.02 24.55
N ILE A 283 -6.22 -12.85 23.32
CA ILE A 283 -7.10 -12.54 22.18
C ILE A 283 -7.16 -13.77 21.28
N ALA A 284 -8.36 -14.24 20.98
CA ALA A 284 -8.58 -15.27 19.99
C ALA A 284 -8.53 -14.67 18.57
N LYS A 285 -8.18 -15.50 17.56
CA LYS A 285 -8.12 -15.04 16.17
C LYS A 285 -9.47 -14.48 15.68
N GLU A 286 -10.54 -15.07 16.16
CA GLU A 286 -11.93 -14.74 15.82
C GLU A 286 -12.42 -13.41 16.43
N ASP A 287 -11.67 -12.88 17.40
CA ASP A 287 -11.96 -11.60 18.05
C ASP A 287 -11.44 -10.40 17.28
N VAL A 288 -10.60 -10.63 16.29
CA VAL A 288 -9.91 -9.59 15.51
C VAL A 288 -10.17 -9.82 14.04
N GLU A 289 -10.43 -8.73 13.31
CA GLU A 289 -10.66 -8.77 11.87
C GLU A 289 -9.77 -7.75 11.16
N ARG A 290 -9.40 -8.07 9.91
CA ARG A 290 -8.74 -7.11 9.01
C ARG A 290 -9.63 -5.87 8.87
N GLY A 291 -9.04 -4.68 9.02
CA GLY A 291 -9.75 -3.41 8.97
C GLY A 291 -10.03 -2.79 10.34
N MET A 292 -9.96 -3.57 11.42
CA MET A 292 -9.85 -3.01 12.76
C MET A 292 -8.48 -2.33 12.94
N VAL A 293 -8.33 -1.56 14.01
CA VAL A 293 -7.06 -0.93 14.37
C VAL A 293 -6.65 -1.32 15.78
N LEU A 294 -5.34 -1.41 16.03
CA LEU A 294 -4.77 -1.32 17.35
C LEU A 294 -4.43 0.13 17.65
N ALA A 295 -4.85 0.63 18.79
CA ALA A 295 -4.63 2.01 19.17
C ALA A 295 -4.32 2.15 20.66
N LYS A 296 -3.73 3.28 21.03
CA LYS A 296 -3.62 3.69 22.43
C LYS A 296 -5.03 3.94 22.98
N GLY A 297 -5.28 3.47 24.21
CA GLY A 297 -6.59 3.57 24.84
C GLY A 297 -7.22 4.96 24.75
N GLY A 298 -8.46 5.03 24.25
CA GLY A 298 -9.24 6.25 24.09
C GLY A 298 -8.76 7.21 23.00
N SER A 299 -7.80 6.85 22.15
CA SER A 299 -7.24 7.77 21.15
C SER A 299 -7.99 7.78 19.82
N ILE A 300 -8.83 6.79 19.56
CA ILE A 300 -9.71 6.69 18.39
C ILE A 300 -10.97 5.90 18.76
N THR A 301 -12.08 6.21 18.10
CA THR A 301 -13.38 5.57 18.33
C THR A 301 -13.97 5.07 17.01
N PRO A 302 -14.83 4.02 17.03
CA PRO A 302 -15.55 3.59 15.85
C PRO A 302 -16.75 4.48 15.59
N HIS A 303 -17.02 4.76 14.32
CA HIS A 303 -18.10 5.63 13.88
C HIS A 303 -18.81 5.08 12.64
N THR A 304 -20.08 5.41 12.49
CA THR A 304 -20.88 5.03 11.32
C THR A 304 -21.28 6.22 10.46
N LYS A 305 -21.35 7.45 11.02
CA LYS A 305 -21.85 8.62 10.31
C LYS A 305 -20.88 9.79 10.36
N PHE A 306 -20.57 10.35 9.18
CA PHE A 306 -19.62 11.44 9.04
C PHE A 306 -19.92 12.31 7.83
N LYS A 307 -19.38 13.54 7.81
CA LYS A 307 -19.31 14.39 6.60
C LYS A 307 -17.95 14.25 5.95
N ALA A 308 -17.92 14.35 4.64
CA ALA A 308 -16.69 14.31 3.86
C ALA A 308 -16.74 15.22 2.65
N GLU A 309 -15.58 15.79 2.32
CA GLU A 309 -15.34 16.44 1.03
C GLU A 309 -14.92 15.36 0.03
N ILE A 310 -15.65 15.25 -1.09
CA ILE A 310 -15.50 14.17 -2.06
C ILE A 310 -15.28 14.77 -3.43
N TYR A 311 -14.31 14.23 -4.15
CA TYR A 311 -14.15 14.42 -5.58
C TYR A 311 -14.65 13.18 -6.33
N VAL A 312 -15.57 13.38 -7.26
CA VAL A 312 -16.13 12.31 -8.10
C VAL A 312 -15.34 12.26 -9.40
N LEU A 313 -14.65 11.13 -9.63
CA LEU A 313 -13.83 10.94 -10.82
C LEU A 313 -14.68 10.96 -12.09
N ASN A 314 -14.22 11.66 -13.11
CA ASN A 314 -14.86 11.70 -14.42
C ASN A 314 -14.46 10.47 -15.29
N LYS A 315 -15.05 10.36 -16.48
CA LYS A 315 -14.81 9.25 -17.41
C LYS A 315 -13.35 9.17 -17.87
N GLU A 316 -12.71 10.30 -18.10
CA GLU A 316 -11.32 10.39 -18.58
C GLU A 316 -10.33 9.92 -17.51
N GLU A 317 -10.68 10.12 -16.24
CA GLU A 317 -9.95 9.63 -15.08
C GLU A 317 -10.24 8.16 -14.74
N GLY A 318 -11.03 7.46 -15.55
CA GLY A 318 -11.43 6.07 -15.31
C GLY A 318 -12.63 5.92 -14.37
N GLY A 319 -13.24 7.01 -13.95
CA GLY A 319 -14.38 7.06 -13.04
C GLY A 319 -15.74 6.85 -13.71
N ARG A 320 -16.75 7.56 -13.19
CA ARG A 320 -18.13 7.50 -13.70
C ARG A 320 -18.32 8.33 -14.97
N HIS A 321 -19.32 7.94 -15.76
CA HIS A 321 -19.81 8.71 -16.90
C HIS A 321 -21.29 9.11 -16.74
N THR A 322 -21.92 8.72 -15.64
CA THR A 322 -23.30 9.07 -15.29
C THR A 322 -23.36 9.69 -13.89
N PRO A 323 -24.29 10.61 -13.63
CA PRO A 323 -24.50 11.14 -12.28
C PRO A 323 -24.98 10.06 -11.31
N PHE A 324 -24.86 10.33 -10.02
CA PHE A 324 -25.55 9.57 -8.99
C PHE A 324 -26.56 10.45 -8.25
N PHE A 325 -27.54 9.79 -7.67
CA PHE A 325 -28.69 10.40 -7.04
C PHE A 325 -28.76 10.05 -5.56
N LYS A 326 -29.72 10.62 -4.84
CA LYS A 326 -30.01 10.30 -3.44
C LYS A 326 -30.14 8.79 -3.23
N GLY A 327 -29.53 8.30 -2.18
CA GLY A 327 -29.52 6.86 -1.84
C GLY A 327 -28.42 6.05 -2.56
N TYR A 328 -27.46 6.69 -3.17
CA TYR A 328 -26.28 6.05 -3.74
C TYR A 328 -25.51 5.24 -2.69
N ARG A 329 -25.23 3.97 -2.97
CA ARG A 329 -24.64 3.00 -2.03
C ARG A 329 -23.39 2.35 -2.58
N PRO A 330 -22.24 3.06 -2.63
CA PRO A 330 -20.96 2.49 -3.02
C PRO A 330 -20.25 1.79 -1.86
N GLN A 331 -19.05 1.26 -2.14
CA GLN A 331 -18.10 0.82 -1.14
C GLN A 331 -17.11 1.94 -0.81
N PHE A 332 -16.87 2.16 0.47
CA PHE A 332 -15.92 3.11 1.02
C PHE A 332 -14.72 2.36 1.55
N TYR A 333 -13.54 2.68 1.05
CA TYR A 333 -12.27 2.02 1.39
C TYR A 333 -11.49 2.88 2.37
N PHE A 334 -11.36 2.41 3.62
CA PHE A 334 -10.60 3.05 4.69
C PHE A 334 -9.44 2.16 5.09
N ARG A 335 -8.21 2.67 5.09
CA ARG A 335 -7.02 1.91 5.52
C ARG A 335 -7.00 0.49 4.90
N THR A 336 -7.27 -0.53 5.70
CA THR A 336 -7.21 -1.95 5.31
C THR A 336 -8.56 -2.60 5.06
N THR A 337 -9.67 -1.83 5.11
CA THR A 337 -11.06 -2.33 4.95
C THR A 337 -11.86 -1.57 3.92
N ASP A 338 -12.95 -2.19 3.50
CA ASP A 338 -14.03 -1.58 2.73
C ASP A 338 -15.37 -1.83 3.42
N VAL A 339 -16.22 -0.81 3.43
CA VAL A 339 -17.56 -0.88 4.02
C VAL A 339 -18.55 -0.21 3.07
N THR A 340 -19.69 -0.84 2.88
CA THR A 340 -20.81 -0.25 2.15
C THR A 340 -21.44 0.87 2.99
N GLY A 341 -21.77 1.98 2.35
CA GLY A 341 -22.46 3.09 3.00
C GLY A 341 -23.40 3.80 2.06
N VAL A 342 -24.28 4.63 2.61
CA VAL A 342 -25.19 5.48 1.87
C VAL A 342 -24.64 6.88 1.83
N ALA A 343 -24.57 7.48 0.65
CA ALA A 343 -24.22 8.88 0.45
C ALA A 343 -25.51 9.73 0.42
N GLU A 344 -25.66 10.61 1.41
CA GLU A 344 -26.74 11.58 1.49
C GLU A 344 -26.31 12.88 0.83
N LEU A 345 -27.08 13.34 -0.15
CA LEU A 345 -26.83 14.59 -0.86
C LEU A 345 -27.25 15.81 0.00
N PRO A 346 -26.56 16.94 -0.15
CA PRO A 346 -26.96 18.19 0.52
C PRO A 346 -28.37 18.58 0.13
N ALA A 347 -29.05 19.33 1.03
CA ALA A 347 -30.39 19.85 0.76
C ALA A 347 -30.38 20.71 -0.51
N GLY A 348 -31.33 20.45 -1.42
CA GLY A 348 -31.46 21.15 -2.70
C GLY A 348 -30.59 20.57 -3.83
N THR A 349 -29.76 19.54 -3.58
CA THR A 349 -29.01 18.85 -4.61
C THR A 349 -29.75 17.57 -5.01
N GLU A 350 -30.12 17.47 -6.28
CA GLU A 350 -30.83 16.29 -6.80
C GLU A 350 -29.87 15.20 -7.28
N MET A 351 -28.70 15.59 -7.81
CA MET A 351 -27.69 14.69 -8.36
C MET A 351 -26.27 15.27 -8.20
N VAL A 352 -25.26 14.40 -8.31
CA VAL A 352 -23.85 14.75 -8.36
C VAL A 352 -23.26 14.23 -9.66
N MET A 353 -22.57 15.10 -10.38
CA MET A 353 -21.96 14.80 -11.68
C MET A 353 -20.53 14.27 -11.53
N PRO A 354 -20.08 13.42 -12.48
CA PRO A 354 -18.65 13.14 -12.62
C PRO A 354 -17.85 14.46 -12.80
N GLY A 355 -16.76 14.59 -12.05
CA GLY A 355 -15.93 15.80 -12.00
C GLY A 355 -16.27 16.78 -10.88
N ASP A 356 -17.39 16.58 -10.18
CA ASP A 356 -17.80 17.46 -9.08
C ASP A 356 -16.95 17.28 -7.82
N ASN A 357 -16.75 18.40 -7.11
CA ASN A 357 -16.35 18.42 -5.71
C ASN A 357 -17.60 18.70 -4.86
N VAL A 358 -17.89 17.82 -3.93
CA VAL A 358 -19.13 17.90 -3.14
C VAL A 358 -18.91 17.48 -1.69
N SER A 359 -19.57 18.18 -0.77
CA SER A 359 -19.64 17.77 0.63
C SER A 359 -20.84 16.85 0.84
N LEU A 360 -20.60 15.61 1.25
CA LEU A 360 -21.64 14.60 1.48
C LEU A 360 -21.66 14.15 2.93
N THR A 361 -22.86 13.79 3.41
CA THR A 361 -23.01 13.01 4.64
C THR A 361 -23.05 11.54 4.25
N ILE A 362 -22.20 10.72 4.90
CA ILE A 362 -22.10 9.29 4.64
C ILE A 362 -22.51 8.53 5.89
N GLU A 363 -23.33 7.50 5.70
CA GLU A 363 -23.72 6.57 6.74
C GLU A 363 -23.32 5.14 6.34
N LEU A 364 -22.38 4.56 7.09
CA LEU A 364 -21.85 3.21 6.87
C LEU A 364 -22.75 2.17 7.53
N ILE A 365 -22.81 0.98 6.93
CA ILE A 365 -23.55 -0.17 7.50
C ILE A 365 -22.84 -0.81 8.70
N THR A 366 -21.55 -0.54 8.89
CA THR A 366 -20.71 -1.10 9.96
C THR A 366 -19.81 0.01 10.50
N PRO A 367 -19.62 0.10 11.83
CA PRO A 367 -18.74 1.11 12.41
C PRO A 367 -17.27 0.87 12.01
N VAL A 368 -16.53 1.93 11.76
CA VAL A 368 -15.10 1.92 11.41
C VAL A 368 -14.35 2.87 12.31
N ALA A 369 -13.16 2.49 12.76
CA ALA A 369 -12.27 3.38 13.49
C ALA A 369 -11.84 4.53 12.57
N MET A 370 -12.32 5.74 12.84
CA MET A 370 -12.07 6.91 11.98
C MET A 370 -11.86 8.18 12.79
N GLU A 371 -11.29 9.16 12.11
CA GLU A 371 -11.04 10.49 12.65
C GLU A 371 -11.13 11.55 11.54
N LYS A 372 -11.27 12.80 11.92
CA LYS A 372 -11.22 13.92 10.98
C LYS A 372 -9.89 13.92 10.23
N GLY A 373 -9.94 14.14 8.92
CA GLY A 373 -8.77 14.14 8.04
C GLY A 373 -8.43 12.78 7.42
N LEU A 374 -9.09 11.69 7.85
CA LEU A 374 -8.90 10.38 7.24
C LEU A 374 -9.36 10.40 5.78
N ARG A 375 -8.48 9.95 4.89
CA ARG A 375 -8.77 9.80 3.45
C ARG A 375 -9.39 8.44 3.18
N PHE A 376 -10.22 8.39 2.14
CA PHE A 376 -10.84 7.16 1.67
C PHE A 376 -11.07 7.19 0.16
N ALA A 377 -11.14 6.00 -0.44
CA ALA A 377 -11.56 5.84 -1.83
C ALA A 377 -13.02 5.36 -1.90
N ILE A 378 -13.72 5.70 -2.97
CA ILE A 378 -15.08 5.26 -3.27
C ILE A 378 -15.03 4.35 -4.49
N ARG A 379 -15.62 3.15 -4.38
CA ARG A 379 -15.64 2.17 -5.46
C ARG A 379 -17.04 1.66 -5.75
N GLU A 380 -17.29 1.40 -7.03
CA GLU A 380 -18.53 0.84 -7.54
C GLU A 380 -18.22 -0.08 -8.74
N GLY A 381 -18.83 -1.27 -8.77
CA GLY A 381 -18.69 -2.18 -9.90
C GLY A 381 -17.24 -2.54 -10.27
N GLY A 382 -16.35 -2.65 -9.27
CA GLY A 382 -14.94 -2.95 -9.48
C GLY A 382 -14.06 -1.75 -9.89
N ARG A 383 -14.62 -0.52 -9.97
CA ARG A 383 -13.89 0.69 -10.39
C ARG A 383 -13.83 1.71 -9.26
N THR A 384 -12.75 2.47 -9.20
CA THR A 384 -12.66 3.64 -8.34
C THR A 384 -13.42 4.79 -9.00
N VAL A 385 -14.43 5.32 -8.29
CA VAL A 385 -15.32 6.36 -8.80
C VAL A 385 -15.19 7.69 -8.07
N GLY A 386 -14.43 7.72 -6.99
CA GLY A 386 -14.19 8.94 -6.25
C GLY A 386 -13.21 8.75 -5.11
N ALA A 387 -12.84 9.85 -4.49
CA ALA A 387 -12.05 9.90 -3.28
C ALA A 387 -12.54 11.02 -2.38
N GLY A 388 -12.36 10.86 -1.08
CA GLY A 388 -12.79 11.86 -0.12
C GLY A 388 -11.89 11.95 1.11
N THR A 389 -12.14 13.00 1.88
CA THR A 389 -11.51 13.22 3.19
C THR A 389 -12.59 13.53 4.21
N ILE A 390 -12.54 12.89 5.36
CA ILE A 390 -13.50 13.13 6.46
C ILE A 390 -13.29 14.55 6.99
N SER A 391 -14.34 15.36 6.92
CA SER A 391 -14.33 16.74 7.42
C SER A 391 -14.89 16.85 8.85
N GLU A 392 -15.87 16.01 9.20
CA GLU A 392 -16.55 16.01 10.50
C GLU A 392 -17.10 14.62 10.84
N ILE A 393 -16.94 14.18 12.09
CA ILE A 393 -17.57 12.99 12.63
C ILE A 393 -18.93 13.39 13.24
N ILE A 394 -19.99 12.63 12.92
CA ILE A 394 -21.35 12.91 13.42
C ILE A 394 -21.74 11.87 14.47
N GLN A 395 -21.51 10.56 14.22
CA GLN A 395 -21.90 9.47 15.11
C GLN A 395 -20.95 8.28 14.98
#